data_d86bfb8d8cf6759fc1ded5293d7da391
#
_entry.id   d86bfb8d8cf6759fc1ded5293d7da391
#
_cell.length_a   1.000
_cell.length_b   1.000
_cell.length_c   1.000
_cell.angle_alpha   90.00
_cell.angle_beta   90.00
_cell.angle_gamma   90.00
#
_symmetry.space_group_name_H-M   'P 1'
#
loop_
_entity.id
_entity.type
_entity.pdbx_description
1 polymer ?
#
loop_
_entity_poly.entity_id
_entity_poly.type
_entity_poly.pdbx_seq_one_letter_code
_entity_poly.pdbx_strand_id
1 'polypeptide(L)' 'MLDVKKMGQQIAYLRMRNNFTQERLAEASGVSPQAVSKWENGKAVPEVSILCRLSELF' A
#
# COMPACT_ATOMS: atom_id res chain seq x y z
N MET A 1 -17.78 3.96 6.51
CA MET A 1 -16.82 3.36 7.44
C MET A 1 -15.61 2.82 6.66
N LEU A 2 -14.43 3.01 7.20
CA LEU A 2 -13.20 2.53 6.56
C LEU A 2 -13.13 1.00 6.62
N ASP A 3 -12.93 0.38 5.46
CA ASP A 3 -12.77 -1.07 5.36
C ASP A 3 -11.29 -1.36 5.12
N VAL A 4 -10.60 -1.79 6.16
CA VAL A 4 -9.15 -2.03 6.14
C VAL A 4 -8.79 -3.13 5.13
N LYS A 5 -9.61 -4.15 5.06
CA LYS A 5 -9.38 -5.27 4.14
C LYS A 5 -9.54 -4.83 2.69
N LYS A 6 -10.59 -4.07 2.38
CA LYS A 6 -10.80 -3.56 1.03
C LYS A 6 -9.71 -2.57 0.63
N MET A 7 -9.27 -1.73 1.56
CA MET A 7 -8.16 -0.82 1.30
C MET A 7 -6.90 -1.60 0.93
N GLY A 8 -6.59 -2.65 1.68
CA GLY A 8 -5.44 -3.49 1.40
C GLY A 8 -5.52 -4.16 0.03
N GLN A 9 -6.70 -4.67 -0.31
CA GLN A 9 -6.92 -5.28 -1.62
C GLN A 9 -6.74 -4.26 -2.75
N GLN A 10 -7.20 -3.03 -2.53
CA GLN A 10 -7.05 -1.96 -3.52
C GLN A 10 -5.57 -1.59 -3.71
N ILE A 11 -4.83 -1.51 -2.61
CA ILE A 11 -3.39 -1.22 -2.67
C ILE A 11 -2.68 -2.31 -3.47
N ALA A 12 -2.99 -3.58 -3.19
CA ALA A 12 -2.38 -4.71 -3.91
C ALA A 12 -2.73 -4.67 -5.40
N TYR A 13 -3.97 -4.37 -5.72
CA TYR A 13 -4.43 -4.27 -7.10
C TYR A 13 -3.66 -3.18 -7.86
N LEU A 14 -3.60 -1.99 -7.28
CA LEU A 14 -2.90 -0.87 -7.92
C LEU A 14 -1.40 -1.13 -8.04
N ARG A 15 -0.82 -1.75 -7.01
CA ARG A 15 0.59 -2.12 -7.03
C ARG A 15 0.90 -3.05 -8.20
N MET A 16 0.12 -4.12 -8.33
CA MET A 16 0.34 -5.09 -9.40
C MET A 16 0.06 -4.49 -10.77
N ARG A 17 -0.96 -3.66 -10.87
CA ARG A 17 -1.30 -3.00 -12.13
C ARG A 17 -0.19 -2.07 -12.61
N ASN A 18 0.57 -1.51 -11.68
CA ASN A 18 1.69 -0.62 -11.99
C ASN A 18 3.03 -1.35 -12.00
N ASN A 19 3.01 -2.67 -11.96
CA ASN A 19 4.20 -3.53 -12.02
C ASN A 19 5.18 -3.32 -10.86
N PHE A 20 4.67 -2.96 -9.69
CA PHE A 20 5.48 -2.87 -8.48
C PHE A 20 5.47 -4.19 -7.72
N THR A 21 6.63 -4.60 -7.22
CA THR A 21 6.69 -5.60 -6.16
C THR A 21 6.39 -4.92 -4.83
N GLN A 22 6.12 -5.70 -3.77
CA GLN A 22 5.95 -5.12 -2.44
C GLN A 22 7.19 -4.34 -2.00
N GLU A 23 8.37 -4.88 -2.32
CA GLU A 23 9.64 -4.22 -1.99
C GLU A 23 9.80 -2.89 -2.71
N ARG A 24 9.46 -2.86 -3.99
CA ARG A 24 9.56 -1.63 -4.78
C ARG A 24 8.56 -0.58 -4.30
N LEU A 25 7.34 -1.00 -3.98
CA LEU A 25 6.36 -0.07 -3.44
C LEU A 25 6.80 0.49 -2.10
N ALA A 26 7.35 -0.37 -1.25
CA ALA A 26 7.87 0.04 0.05
C ALA A 26 8.97 1.09 -0.11
N GLU A 27 9.92 0.85 -1.00
CA GLU A 27 11.00 1.77 -1.28
C GLU A 27 10.48 3.12 -1.79
N ALA A 28 9.55 3.07 -2.75
CA ALA A 28 8.99 4.29 -3.35
C ALA A 28 8.16 5.10 -2.36
N SER A 29 7.52 4.44 -1.40
CA SER A 29 6.68 5.12 -0.41
C SER A 29 7.40 5.41 0.91
N GLY A 30 8.64 4.97 1.07
CA GLY A 30 9.43 5.27 2.26
C GLY A 30 9.05 4.45 3.48
N VAL A 31 8.60 3.22 3.27
CA VAL A 31 8.21 2.31 4.36
C VAL A 31 8.89 0.96 4.16
N SER A 32 8.74 0.07 5.15
CA SER A 32 9.29 -1.28 5.04
C SER A 32 8.39 -2.18 4.20
N PRO A 33 8.94 -3.23 3.58
CA PRO A 33 8.12 -4.21 2.86
C PRO A 33 7.10 -4.89 3.79
N GLN A 34 7.44 -5.05 5.07
CA GLN A 34 6.53 -5.61 6.06
C GLN A 34 5.29 -4.74 6.23
N ALA A 35 5.46 -3.41 6.17
CA ALA A 35 4.32 -2.50 6.27
C ALA A 35 3.38 -2.69 5.08
N VAL A 36 3.92 -2.78 3.86
CA VAL A 36 3.12 -3.01 2.66
C VAL A 36 2.36 -4.35 2.79
N SER A 37 3.04 -5.38 3.24
CA SER A 37 2.43 -6.69 3.45
C SER A 37 1.25 -6.61 4.44
N LYS A 38 1.41 -5.88 5.54
CA LYS A 38 0.34 -5.71 6.52
C LYS A 38 -0.87 -4.99 5.93
N TRP A 39 -0.64 -3.96 5.12
CA TRP A 39 -1.73 -3.26 4.43
C TRP A 39 -2.50 -4.23 3.54
N GLU A 40 -1.78 -4.98 2.72
CA GLU A 40 -2.39 -5.87 1.73
C GLU A 40 -3.13 -7.05 2.38
N ASN A 41 -2.73 -7.41 3.60
CA ASN A 41 -3.39 -8.46 4.36
C ASN A 41 -4.50 -7.92 5.29
N GLY A 42 -4.79 -6.63 5.23
CA GLY A 42 -5.85 -6.04 6.02
C GLY A 42 -5.55 -5.94 7.51
N LYS A 43 -4.26 -5.93 7.88
CA LYS A 43 -3.85 -5.88 9.29
C LYS A 43 -3.45 -4.49 9.76
N ALA A 44 -3.24 -3.57 8.83
CA ALA A 44 -2.88 -2.19 9.14
C ALA A 44 -3.26 -1.30 7.98
N VAL A 45 -3.32 0.01 8.23
CA VAL A 45 -3.56 1.01 7.18
C VAL A 45 -2.36 1.94 7.12
N PRO A 46 -2.04 2.48 5.92
CA PRO A 46 -0.99 3.49 5.82
C PRO A 46 -1.38 4.77 6.56
N GLU A 47 -0.37 5.48 7.07
CA GLU A 47 -0.60 6.82 7.59
C GLU A 47 -1.04 7.75 6.46
N VAL A 48 -1.68 8.87 6.83
CA VAL A 48 -2.18 9.84 5.84
C VAL A 48 -1.07 10.32 4.91
N SER A 49 0.12 10.60 5.44
CA SER A 49 1.26 11.04 4.61
C SER A 49 1.66 9.99 3.59
N ILE A 50 1.59 8.71 3.98
CA ILE A 50 1.92 7.61 3.07
C ILE A 50 0.81 7.41 2.04
N LEU A 51 -0.46 7.56 2.46
CA LEU A 51 -1.58 7.51 1.51
C LEU A 51 -1.43 8.56 0.42
N CYS A 52 -0.99 9.76 0.78
CA CYS A 52 -0.74 10.83 -0.19
C CYS A 52 0.34 10.42 -1.19
N ARG A 53 1.42 9.79 -0.71
CA ARG A 53 2.47 9.30 -1.60
C ARG A 53 1.97 8.20 -2.52
N LEU A 54 1.17 7.28 -1.99
CA LEU A 54 0.60 6.21 -2.80
C LEU A 54 -0.28 6.77 -3.91
N SER A 55 -1.07 7.81 -3.60
CA SER A 55 -1.92 8.43 -4.61
C SER A 55 -1.11 9.10 -5.72
N GLU A 56 0.10 9.57 -5.40
CA GLU A 56 1.00 10.15 -6.40
C GLU A 56 1.66 9.08 -7.26
N LEU A 57 1.88 7.88 -6.70
CA LEU A 57 2.51 6.78 -7.43
C LEU A 57 1.54 6.08 -8.37
N PHE A 58 0.27 6.13 -8.07
CA PHE A 58 -0.79 5.44 -8.84
C PHE A 58 -1.72 6.43 -9.58
#